data_5a1c8046bc5000e38477489daf9925d6
#
_entry.id   5a1c8046bc5000e38477489daf9925d6
#
_cell.length_a   1.000
_cell.length_b   1.000
_cell.length_c   1.000
_cell.angle_alpha   90.00
_cell.angle_beta   90.00
_cell.angle_gamma   90.00
#
_symmetry.space_group_name_H-M   'P 1'
#
loop_
_entity.id
_entity.type
_entity.pdbx_description
1 polymer ?
#
loop_
_entity_poly.entity_id
_entity_poly.type
_entity_poly.pdbx_seq_one_letter_code
_entity_poly.pdbx_strand_id
1 'polypeptide(L)'
;MIHQSSLELVGGTPLLQLNNWMRLHGLKANVIAKIEALNPAGSVKDRAARQMILEAEKAGLIGPGAVIIEPTSGNTGIGLASIAAARGYRAIFTMPETMSVERRMLLKAYGAEVVLTPGTAGMKGAIEKAEELAREIPGSFIPQQFENPANPLAHYLTTGPEIWADTDGHVDMFVAGVGTSGTVTGNGRYLKEKNPAVKVMAVEPDASPVLSGGKAGPHAIQGIGANFVPGNYDASVVDEVFRVPNDAAIATARALPKAEGILIGISGGAALHAATELAKRPENEGKNIVVIFPDNGERYLSTVLYAE
;
A
#
# COMPACT_ATOMS: atom_id res chain seq x y z
N MET A 1 6.67 16.44 21.95
CA MET A 1 7.36 15.12 22.01
C MET A 1 8.55 15.18 21.06
N ILE A 2 9.73 14.65 21.44
CA ILE A 2 10.92 14.61 20.58
C ILE A 2 11.18 13.13 20.26
N HIS A 3 11.08 12.77 18.98
CA HIS A 3 11.39 11.44 18.48
C HIS A 3 12.89 11.29 18.24
N GLN A 4 13.44 10.10 18.50
CA GLN A 4 14.87 9.80 18.35
C GLN A 4 15.20 9.18 16.98
N SER A 5 14.19 8.72 16.24
CA SER A 5 14.35 8.10 14.92
C SER A 5 13.12 8.40 14.05
N SER A 6 13.35 8.53 12.74
CA SER A 6 12.26 8.62 11.76
C SER A 6 11.36 7.36 11.74
N LEU A 7 11.85 6.22 12.22
CA LEU A 7 11.06 5.01 12.38
C LEU A 7 9.88 5.19 13.36
N GLU A 8 10.06 6.05 14.37
CA GLU A 8 9.02 6.35 15.35
C GLU A 8 7.88 7.22 14.79
N LEU A 9 8.14 7.89 13.67
CA LEU A 9 7.14 8.70 12.96
C LEU A 9 6.26 7.87 12.03
N VAL A 10 6.58 6.59 11.80
CA VAL A 10 5.79 5.70 10.94
C VAL A 10 4.53 5.28 11.68
N GLY A 11 3.38 5.56 11.10
CA GLY A 11 2.07 5.31 11.69
C GLY A 11 1.47 6.57 12.34
N GLY A 12 0.44 6.40 13.16
CA GLY A 12 -0.30 7.51 13.75
C GLY A 12 -0.95 8.43 12.70
N THR A 13 -1.23 7.92 11.52
CA THR A 13 -1.83 8.69 10.42
C THR A 13 -3.30 9.00 10.73
N PRO A 14 -3.82 10.18 10.35
CA PRO A 14 -5.18 10.57 10.69
C PRO A 14 -6.25 9.86 9.86
N LEU A 15 -7.46 9.82 10.40
CA LEU A 15 -8.69 9.61 9.66
C LEU A 15 -9.29 10.94 9.22
N LEU A 16 -9.81 11.00 7.99
CA LEU A 16 -10.52 12.15 7.43
C LEU A 16 -11.90 11.72 6.96
N GLN A 17 -12.97 12.29 7.53
CA GLN A 17 -14.30 12.11 6.99
C GLN A 17 -14.51 12.94 5.73
N LEU A 18 -14.89 12.31 4.63
CA LEU A 18 -14.99 12.93 3.31
C LEU A 18 -16.36 13.62 3.12
N ASN A 19 -16.58 14.70 3.89
CA ASN A 19 -17.89 15.36 3.97
C ASN A 19 -18.35 15.99 2.64
N ASN A 20 -17.44 16.61 1.90
CA ASN A 20 -17.76 17.22 0.61
C ASN A 20 -17.99 16.15 -0.45
N TRP A 21 -17.21 15.08 -0.43
CA TRP A 21 -17.38 13.92 -1.30
C TRP A 21 -18.72 13.25 -1.10
N MET A 22 -19.10 12.99 0.17
CA MET A 22 -20.38 12.40 0.52
C MET A 22 -21.54 13.27 0.04
N ARG A 23 -21.47 14.57 0.26
CA ARG A 23 -22.50 15.52 -0.20
C ARG A 23 -22.60 15.56 -1.73
N LEU A 24 -21.47 15.61 -2.44
CA LEU A 24 -21.40 15.64 -3.91
C LEU A 24 -22.07 14.40 -4.53
N HIS A 25 -21.91 13.24 -3.90
CA HIS A 25 -22.44 11.96 -4.38
C HIS A 25 -23.76 11.54 -3.74
N GLY A 26 -24.34 12.36 -2.85
CA GLY A 26 -25.60 12.05 -2.16
C GLY A 26 -25.53 10.80 -1.28
N LEU A 27 -24.33 10.51 -0.70
CA LEU A 27 -24.13 9.32 0.10
C LEU A 27 -24.77 9.47 1.48
N LYS A 28 -25.39 8.40 1.97
CA LYS A 28 -25.99 8.32 3.30
C LYS A 28 -25.15 7.52 4.29
N ALA A 29 -24.14 6.80 3.82
CA ALA A 29 -23.11 6.19 4.64
C ALA A 29 -21.97 7.19 4.87
N ASN A 30 -21.23 7.05 5.97
CA ASN A 30 -20.02 7.82 6.25
C ASN A 30 -18.84 7.18 5.54
N VAL A 31 -18.13 7.95 4.70
CA VAL A 31 -16.87 7.53 4.07
C VAL A 31 -15.72 8.23 4.76
N ILE A 32 -14.83 7.45 5.35
CA ILE A 32 -13.75 7.92 6.22
C ILE A 32 -12.43 7.40 5.66
N ALA A 33 -11.51 8.29 5.29
CA ALA A 33 -10.25 7.95 4.67
C ALA A 33 -9.10 7.89 5.70
N LYS A 34 -8.32 6.81 5.69
CA LYS A 34 -7.04 6.70 6.41
C LYS A 34 -5.92 7.23 5.52
N ILE A 35 -5.28 8.33 5.93
CA ILE A 35 -4.37 9.11 5.08
C ILE A 35 -2.92 8.63 5.24
N GLU A 36 -2.55 7.55 4.56
CA GLU A 36 -1.23 6.92 4.67
C GLU A 36 -0.08 7.70 3.98
N ALA A 37 -0.43 8.71 3.18
CA ALA A 37 0.54 9.65 2.61
C ALA A 37 1.31 10.45 3.68
N LEU A 38 0.81 10.54 4.90
CA LEU A 38 1.44 11.25 6.01
C LEU A 38 2.50 10.45 6.76
N ASN A 39 2.78 9.23 6.37
CA ASN A 39 3.99 8.53 6.81
C ASN A 39 5.26 9.23 6.30
N PRO A 40 6.42 9.10 6.98
CA PRO A 40 7.66 9.83 6.66
C PRO A 40 8.15 9.69 5.22
N ALA A 41 8.08 8.49 4.64
CA ALA A 41 8.42 8.26 3.23
C ALA A 41 7.19 8.35 2.30
N GLY A 42 6.05 8.78 2.83
CA GLY A 42 4.85 9.21 2.10
C GLY A 42 3.94 8.09 1.62
N SER A 43 3.92 6.93 2.25
CA SER A 43 2.98 5.87 1.88
C SER A 43 2.73 4.82 2.96
N VAL A 44 1.68 4.03 2.74
CA VAL A 44 1.33 2.84 3.55
C VAL A 44 2.47 1.83 3.64
N LYS A 45 3.40 1.83 2.69
CA LYS A 45 4.52 0.88 2.64
C LYS A 45 5.61 1.15 3.67
N ASP A 46 5.64 2.34 4.25
CA ASP A 46 6.53 2.68 5.36
C ASP A 46 6.30 1.74 6.55
N ARG A 47 5.03 1.38 6.80
CA ARG A 47 4.65 0.44 7.87
C ARG A 47 5.18 -0.97 7.60
N ALA A 48 4.94 -1.49 6.39
CA ALA A 48 5.43 -2.82 6.00
C ALA A 48 6.96 -2.87 5.99
N ALA A 49 7.62 -1.86 5.41
CA ALA A 49 9.07 -1.75 5.38
C ALA A 49 9.67 -1.74 6.79
N ARG A 50 9.13 -0.89 7.67
CA ARG A 50 9.57 -0.83 9.08
C ARG A 50 9.44 -2.21 9.75
N GLN A 51 8.28 -2.85 9.65
CA GLN A 51 8.03 -4.11 10.36
C GLN A 51 8.89 -5.24 9.82
N MET A 52 9.07 -5.35 8.50
CA MET A 52 9.93 -6.37 7.90
C MET A 52 11.39 -6.23 8.39
N ILE A 53 11.91 -5.01 8.49
CA ILE A 53 13.25 -4.77 9.02
C ILE A 53 13.34 -5.08 10.51
N LEU A 54 12.38 -4.62 11.32
CA LEU A 54 12.38 -4.88 12.77
C LEU A 54 12.29 -6.37 13.11
N GLU A 55 11.45 -7.14 12.40
CA GLU A 55 11.36 -8.59 12.61
C GLU A 55 12.64 -9.30 12.14
N ALA A 56 13.27 -8.85 11.07
CA ALA A 56 14.55 -9.40 10.62
C ALA A 56 15.68 -9.12 11.63
N GLU A 57 15.74 -7.91 12.20
CA GLU A 57 16.66 -7.56 13.29
C GLU A 57 16.44 -8.45 14.53
N LYS A 58 15.19 -8.57 14.96
CA LYS A 58 14.79 -9.39 16.11
C LYS A 58 15.13 -10.87 15.93
N ALA A 59 14.99 -11.38 14.70
CA ALA A 59 15.35 -12.75 14.34
C ALA A 59 16.86 -12.96 14.13
N GLY A 60 17.67 -11.91 14.22
CA GLY A 60 19.12 -11.99 13.97
C GLY A 60 19.50 -12.25 12.50
N LEU A 61 18.57 -12.03 11.57
CA LEU A 61 18.79 -12.16 10.12
C LEU A 61 19.61 -11.00 9.56
N ILE A 62 19.53 -9.84 10.17
CA ILE A 62 20.28 -8.62 9.81
C ILE A 62 20.80 -7.93 11.06
N GLY A 63 21.92 -7.20 10.89
CA GLY A 63 22.57 -6.42 11.94
C GLY A 63 23.41 -5.31 11.34
N PRO A 64 24.27 -4.65 12.13
CA PRO A 64 25.11 -3.55 11.66
C PRO A 64 25.85 -3.91 10.37
N GLY A 65 25.76 -3.03 9.35
CA GLY A 65 26.38 -3.25 8.04
C GLY A 65 25.61 -4.17 7.09
N ALA A 66 24.42 -4.63 7.45
CA ALA A 66 23.58 -5.45 6.58
C ALA A 66 23.26 -4.74 5.25
N VAL A 67 23.01 -5.55 4.22
CA VAL A 67 22.59 -5.09 2.90
C VAL A 67 21.17 -5.55 2.63
N ILE A 68 20.26 -4.62 2.41
CA ILE A 68 18.87 -4.88 2.06
C ILE A 68 18.76 -4.90 0.53
N ILE A 69 18.22 -5.95 -0.03
CA ILE A 69 18.00 -6.09 -1.48
C ILE A 69 16.53 -6.37 -1.73
N GLU A 70 15.86 -5.61 -2.61
CA GLU A 70 14.46 -5.89 -2.96
C GLU A 70 14.19 -5.59 -4.44
N PRO A 71 13.51 -6.49 -5.16
CA PRO A 71 13.06 -6.24 -6.52
C PRO A 71 11.80 -5.38 -6.48
N THR A 72 11.95 -4.06 -6.55
CA THR A 72 10.83 -3.13 -6.45
C THR A 72 11.15 -1.76 -7.04
N SER A 73 10.17 -1.17 -7.69
CA SER A 73 10.22 0.21 -8.20
C SER A 73 9.18 1.12 -7.55
N GLY A 74 8.41 0.59 -6.61
CA GLY A 74 7.27 1.28 -6.02
C GLY A 74 7.52 1.79 -4.59
N ASN A 75 6.43 2.07 -3.91
CA ASN A 75 6.43 2.60 -2.55
C ASN A 75 7.17 1.72 -1.53
N THR A 76 7.21 0.40 -1.76
CA THR A 76 7.98 -0.51 -0.89
C THR A 76 9.47 -0.20 -0.93
N GLY A 77 10.05 0.03 -2.13
CA GLY A 77 11.45 0.42 -2.26
C GLY A 77 11.74 1.74 -1.55
N ILE A 78 10.84 2.72 -1.68
CA ILE A 78 10.97 4.02 -1.02
C ILE A 78 10.93 3.87 0.50
N GLY A 79 9.97 3.10 1.03
CA GLY A 79 9.89 2.80 2.46
C GLY A 79 11.12 2.07 2.99
N LEU A 80 11.57 1.02 2.28
CA LEU A 80 12.79 0.28 2.64
C LEU A 80 14.04 1.18 2.58
N ALA A 81 14.18 2.04 1.56
CA ALA A 81 15.29 2.98 1.45
C ALA A 81 15.33 3.95 2.63
N SER A 82 14.18 4.51 3.01
CA SER A 82 14.06 5.41 4.16
C SER A 82 14.46 4.71 5.47
N ILE A 83 13.96 3.49 5.71
CA ILE A 83 14.28 2.72 6.92
C ILE A 83 15.74 2.30 6.93
N ALA A 84 16.28 1.83 5.78
CA ALA A 84 17.68 1.45 5.67
C ALA A 84 18.62 2.64 5.96
N ALA A 85 18.32 3.82 5.40
CA ALA A 85 19.08 5.04 5.68
C ALA A 85 19.08 5.39 7.18
N ALA A 86 17.90 5.32 7.83
CA ALA A 86 17.78 5.62 9.26
C ALA A 86 18.46 4.59 10.17
N ARG A 87 18.64 3.34 9.70
CA ARG A 87 19.32 2.25 10.42
C ARG A 87 20.80 2.11 10.06
N GLY A 88 21.31 2.87 9.06
CA GLY A 88 22.68 2.75 8.58
C GLY A 88 22.93 1.46 7.76
N TYR A 89 21.88 0.92 7.15
CA TYR A 89 21.99 -0.24 6.24
C TYR A 89 22.23 0.23 4.82
N ARG A 90 22.98 -0.55 4.06
CA ARG A 90 23.08 -0.41 2.62
C ARG A 90 21.81 -0.96 1.98
N ALA A 91 21.27 -0.28 0.96
CA ALA A 91 20.08 -0.73 0.26
C ALA A 91 20.32 -0.78 -1.25
N ILE A 92 19.90 -1.87 -1.88
CA ILE A 92 20.02 -2.11 -3.33
C ILE A 92 18.64 -2.48 -3.87
N PHE A 93 18.13 -1.73 -4.84
CA PHE A 93 16.85 -2.02 -5.47
C PHE A 93 17.05 -2.37 -6.94
N THR A 94 16.51 -3.52 -7.33
CA THR A 94 16.52 -3.95 -8.73
C THR A 94 15.17 -3.64 -9.38
N MET A 95 15.21 -3.11 -10.60
CA MET A 95 13.99 -2.74 -11.33
C MET A 95 14.23 -2.65 -12.84
N PRO A 96 13.18 -2.84 -13.66
CA PRO A 96 13.29 -2.62 -15.10
C PRO A 96 13.67 -1.17 -15.43
N GLU A 97 14.47 -0.98 -16.46
CA GLU A 97 14.86 0.36 -16.96
C GLU A 97 13.70 1.21 -17.47
N THR A 98 12.52 0.60 -17.69
CA THR A 98 11.28 1.28 -18.07
C THR A 98 10.60 2.03 -16.91
N MET A 99 11.09 1.85 -15.69
CA MET A 99 10.54 2.53 -14.51
C MET A 99 10.89 4.02 -14.52
N SER A 100 9.98 4.86 -13.99
CA SER A 100 10.10 6.31 -14.04
C SER A 100 11.40 6.84 -13.40
N VAL A 101 11.93 7.90 -13.99
CA VAL A 101 13.17 8.55 -13.53
C VAL A 101 12.99 9.11 -12.11
N GLU A 102 11.80 9.66 -11.80
CA GLU A 102 11.48 10.26 -10.51
C GLU A 102 11.61 9.23 -9.38
N ARG A 103 11.14 8.00 -9.60
CA ARG A 103 11.25 6.90 -8.62
C ARG A 103 12.71 6.51 -8.37
N ARG A 104 13.51 6.44 -9.44
CA ARG A 104 14.96 6.18 -9.33
C ARG A 104 15.67 7.30 -8.58
N MET A 105 15.32 8.55 -8.87
CA MET A 105 15.91 9.71 -8.18
C MET A 105 15.55 9.71 -6.69
N LEU A 106 14.32 9.37 -6.33
CA LEU A 106 13.88 9.31 -4.94
C LEU A 106 14.62 8.23 -4.14
N LEU A 107 14.81 7.05 -4.71
CA LEU A 107 15.61 5.99 -4.08
C LEU A 107 17.05 6.43 -3.86
N LYS A 108 17.68 7.05 -4.89
CA LYS A 108 19.04 7.57 -4.78
C LYS A 108 19.16 8.70 -3.75
N ALA A 109 18.12 9.53 -3.57
CA ALA A 109 18.10 10.59 -2.56
C ALA A 109 18.17 10.03 -1.13
N TYR A 110 17.65 8.82 -0.89
CA TYR A 110 17.84 8.08 0.37
C TYR A 110 19.20 7.36 0.46
N GLY A 111 20.07 7.49 -0.54
CA GLY A 111 21.38 6.82 -0.58
C GLY A 111 21.33 5.37 -1.07
N ALA A 112 20.20 4.92 -1.60
CA ALA A 112 20.09 3.56 -2.12
C ALA A 112 20.74 3.40 -3.50
N GLU A 113 21.28 2.21 -3.76
CA GLU A 113 21.74 1.78 -5.06
C GLU A 113 20.58 1.29 -5.91
N VAL A 114 20.56 1.68 -7.17
CA VAL A 114 19.53 1.25 -8.14
C VAL A 114 20.21 0.46 -9.25
N VAL A 115 19.86 -0.81 -9.37
CA VAL A 115 20.33 -1.72 -10.40
C VAL A 115 19.22 -1.90 -11.43
N LEU A 116 19.47 -1.42 -12.66
CA LEU A 116 18.50 -1.51 -13.75
C LEU A 116 18.67 -2.83 -14.49
N THR A 117 17.53 -3.45 -14.82
CA THR A 117 17.45 -4.66 -15.63
C THR A 117 16.81 -4.35 -16.98
N PRO A 118 17.03 -5.17 -18.04
CA PRO A 118 16.40 -4.96 -19.34
C PRO A 118 14.87 -4.84 -19.23
N GLY A 119 14.30 -3.82 -19.87
CA GLY A 119 12.87 -3.55 -19.84
C GLY A 119 12.04 -4.72 -20.35
N THR A 120 12.54 -5.47 -21.34
CA THR A 120 11.92 -6.66 -21.93
C THR A 120 11.77 -7.82 -20.95
N ALA A 121 12.63 -7.90 -19.92
CA ALA A 121 12.57 -8.92 -18.87
C ALA A 121 11.53 -8.57 -17.76
N GLY A 122 11.04 -7.35 -17.73
CA GLY A 122 10.04 -6.88 -16.76
C GLY A 122 10.46 -7.15 -15.30
N MET A 123 9.47 -7.32 -14.42
CA MET A 123 9.75 -7.60 -13.00
C MET A 123 10.43 -8.95 -12.78
N LYS A 124 10.24 -9.93 -13.66
CA LYS A 124 10.93 -11.22 -13.55
C LYS A 124 12.45 -11.03 -13.60
N GLY A 125 12.97 -10.24 -14.55
CA GLY A 125 14.40 -9.92 -14.63
C GLY A 125 14.91 -9.17 -13.40
N ALA A 126 14.08 -8.30 -12.80
CA ALA A 126 14.45 -7.63 -11.56
C ALA A 126 14.55 -8.61 -10.37
N ILE A 127 13.65 -9.58 -10.27
CA ILE A 127 13.68 -10.63 -9.24
C ILE A 127 14.95 -11.49 -9.39
N GLU A 128 15.21 -11.99 -10.60
CA GLU A 128 16.41 -12.81 -10.90
C GLU A 128 17.70 -12.07 -10.53
N LYS A 129 17.76 -10.75 -10.84
CA LYS A 129 18.92 -9.91 -10.48
C LYS A 129 19.07 -9.67 -8.97
N ALA A 130 17.94 -9.51 -8.25
CA ALA A 130 17.98 -9.40 -6.80
C ALA A 130 18.52 -10.68 -6.14
N GLU A 131 18.08 -11.84 -6.62
CA GLU A 131 18.56 -13.15 -6.15
C GLU A 131 20.04 -13.39 -6.49
N GLU A 132 20.48 -12.98 -7.68
CA GLU A 132 21.90 -13.01 -8.07
C GLU A 132 22.75 -12.20 -7.09
N LEU A 133 22.38 -10.93 -6.87
CA LEU A 133 23.07 -10.05 -5.92
C LEU A 133 23.08 -10.61 -4.49
N ALA A 134 22.00 -11.23 -4.06
CA ALA A 134 21.93 -11.83 -2.74
C ALA A 134 22.89 -13.03 -2.58
N ARG A 135 23.13 -13.78 -3.65
CA ARG A 135 24.15 -14.85 -3.63
C ARG A 135 25.58 -14.31 -3.63
N GLU A 136 25.79 -13.16 -4.27
CA GLU A 136 27.14 -12.51 -4.37
C GLU A 136 27.49 -11.70 -3.13
N ILE A 137 26.50 -11.22 -2.36
CA ILE A 137 26.70 -10.36 -1.19
C ILE A 137 26.34 -11.13 0.09
N PRO A 138 27.33 -11.71 0.78
CA PRO A 138 27.08 -12.44 2.02
C PRO A 138 26.42 -11.56 3.08
N GLY A 139 25.45 -12.10 3.80
CA GLY A 139 24.70 -11.38 4.83
C GLY A 139 23.68 -10.37 4.30
N SER A 140 23.38 -10.38 3.00
CA SER A 140 22.29 -9.63 2.43
C SER A 140 20.93 -10.25 2.80
N PHE A 141 19.91 -9.40 2.83
CA PHE A 141 18.54 -9.79 3.17
C PHE A 141 17.56 -9.29 2.10
N ILE A 142 16.72 -10.20 1.60
CA ILE A 142 15.59 -9.87 0.71
C ILE A 142 14.31 -9.91 1.55
N PRO A 143 13.65 -8.76 1.79
CA PRO A 143 12.41 -8.68 2.56
C PRO A 143 11.24 -9.50 2.03
N GLN A 144 11.13 -9.71 0.71
CA GLN A 144 10.08 -10.51 0.06
C GLN A 144 8.66 -10.04 0.40
N GLN A 145 8.35 -8.79 0.06
CA GLN A 145 7.11 -8.11 0.45
C GLN A 145 5.80 -8.88 0.22
N PHE A 146 5.75 -9.79 -0.75
CA PHE A 146 4.55 -10.56 -1.10
C PHE A 146 4.33 -11.78 -0.21
N GLU A 147 5.40 -12.31 0.41
CA GLU A 147 5.41 -13.55 1.19
C GLU A 147 5.68 -13.33 2.68
N ASN A 148 6.37 -12.23 3.02
CA ASN A 148 6.82 -11.96 4.38
C ASN A 148 5.65 -11.65 5.33
N PRO A 149 5.41 -12.47 6.37
CA PRO A 149 4.31 -12.26 7.31
C PRO A 149 4.44 -10.99 8.16
N ALA A 150 5.62 -10.38 8.23
CA ALA A 150 5.82 -9.09 8.87
C ALA A 150 5.06 -7.95 8.17
N ASN A 151 4.74 -8.11 6.87
CA ASN A 151 3.94 -7.13 6.14
C ASN A 151 2.49 -7.04 6.69
N PRO A 152 1.66 -8.09 6.70
CA PRO A 152 0.36 -8.01 7.36
C PRO A 152 0.46 -7.75 8.87
N LEU A 153 1.51 -8.22 9.54
CA LEU A 153 1.75 -7.96 10.96
C LEU A 153 1.86 -6.45 11.24
N ALA A 154 2.51 -5.67 10.37
CA ALA A 154 2.59 -4.21 10.50
C ALA A 154 1.20 -3.57 10.66
N HIS A 155 0.26 -3.99 9.85
CA HIS A 155 -1.10 -3.45 9.86
C HIS A 155 -1.94 -3.97 11.03
N TYR A 156 -1.74 -5.23 11.42
CA TYR A 156 -2.37 -5.79 12.60
C TYR A 156 -1.93 -5.07 13.89
N LEU A 157 -0.64 -4.72 13.99
CA LEU A 157 -0.09 -4.06 15.18
C LEU A 157 -0.29 -2.53 15.20
N THR A 158 -0.53 -1.90 14.06
CA THR A 158 -0.57 -0.43 13.99
C THR A 158 -1.82 0.11 13.33
N THR A 159 -2.02 -0.11 12.03
CA THR A 159 -3.12 0.50 11.26
C THR A 159 -4.50 0.09 11.79
N GLY A 160 -4.69 -1.19 12.07
CA GLY A 160 -5.94 -1.70 12.64
C GLY A 160 -6.27 -1.10 13.99
N PRO A 161 -5.35 -1.14 14.97
CA PRO A 161 -5.50 -0.44 16.26
C PRO A 161 -5.81 1.05 16.14
N GLU A 162 -5.10 1.77 15.25
CA GLU A 162 -5.33 3.19 15.01
C GLU A 162 -6.76 3.44 14.48
N ILE A 163 -7.18 2.70 13.46
CA ILE A 163 -8.53 2.82 12.90
C ILE A 163 -9.58 2.56 13.98
N TRP A 164 -9.41 1.49 14.77
CA TRP A 164 -10.34 1.13 15.82
C TRP A 164 -10.45 2.21 16.90
N ALA A 165 -9.31 2.75 17.34
CA ALA A 165 -9.28 3.80 18.36
C ALA A 165 -9.86 5.12 17.84
N ASP A 166 -9.47 5.55 16.63
CA ASP A 166 -9.89 6.83 16.04
C ASP A 166 -11.38 6.85 15.64
N THR A 167 -12.03 5.69 15.57
CA THR A 167 -13.48 5.54 15.31
C THR A 167 -14.28 5.17 16.56
N ASP A 168 -13.65 5.15 17.75
CA ASP A 168 -14.29 4.64 18.98
C ASP A 168 -14.90 3.24 18.79
N GLY A 169 -14.28 2.40 17.97
CA GLY A 169 -14.73 1.06 17.63
C GLY A 169 -15.91 1.00 16.65
N HIS A 170 -16.33 2.11 16.08
CA HIS A 170 -17.46 2.17 15.14
C HIS A 170 -16.98 2.03 13.70
N VAL A 171 -16.61 0.83 13.29
CA VAL A 171 -16.26 0.45 11.92
C VAL A 171 -17.23 -0.62 11.43
N ASP A 172 -17.99 -0.33 10.38
CA ASP A 172 -18.88 -1.31 9.74
C ASP A 172 -18.20 -1.99 8.56
N MET A 173 -17.42 -1.21 7.78
CA MET A 173 -16.71 -1.71 6.61
C MET A 173 -15.30 -1.16 6.55
N PHE A 174 -14.38 -2.00 6.09
CA PHE A 174 -13.00 -1.65 5.78
C PHE A 174 -12.70 -1.94 4.32
N VAL A 175 -12.21 -0.95 3.57
CA VAL A 175 -11.95 -1.02 2.13
C VAL A 175 -10.48 -0.75 1.84
N ALA A 176 -9.80 -1.69 1.19
CA ALA A 176 -8.39 -1.52 0.82
C ALA A 176 -8.06 -2.18 -0.53
N GLY A 177 -7.23 -1.50 -1.32
CA GLY A 177 -6.64 -2.05 -2.53
C GLY A 177 -5.62 -3.16 -2.23
N VAL A 178 -5.62 -4.23 -3.04
CA VAL A 178 -4.75 -5.38 -2.85
C VAL A 178 -3.58 -5.37 -3.82
N GLY A 179 -2.40 -5.00 -3.30
CA GLY A 179 -1.10 -5.20 -3.94
C GLY A 179 -0.39 -6.42 -3.35
N THR A 180 0.29 -6.23 -2.20
CA THR A 180 0.93 -7.32 -1.44
C THR A 180 0.01 -8.01 -0.44
N SER A 181 -1.24 -7.59 -0.34
CA SER A 181 -2.27 -8.02 0.62
C SER A 181 -2.04 -7.64 2.08
N GLY A 182 -0.86 -7.17 2.46
CA GLY A 182 -0.56 -6.89 3.87
C GLY A 182 -1.60 -5.99 4.54
N THR A 183 -2.03 -4.93 3.85
CA THR A 183 -3.01 -3.96 4.37
C THR A 183 -4.38 -4.61 4.63
N VAL A 184 -4.94 -5.33 3.64
CA VAL A 184 -6.26 -5.94 3.78
C VAL A 184 -6.24 -7.08 4.81
N THR A 185 -5.20 -7.92 4.78
CA THR A 185 -5.05 -9.06 5.67
C THR A 185 -4.84 -8.62 7.12
N GLY A 186 -3.87 -7.74 7.37
CA GLY A 186 -3.55 -7.31 8.73
C GLY A 186 -4.67 -6.55 9.41
N ASN A 187 -5.27 -5.57 8.71
CA ASN A 187 -6.42 -4.83 9.23
C ASN A 187 -7.65 -5.75 9.37
N GLY A 188 -7.91 -6.61 8.39
CA GLY A 188 -9.04 -7.53 8.41
C GLY A 188 -8.98 -8.46 9.63
N ARG A 189 -7.82 -9.04 9.93
CA ARG A 189 -7.62 -9.85 11.13
C ARG A 189 -7.90 -9.07 12.40
N TYR A 190 -7.30 -7.88 12.57
CA TYR A 190 -7.48 -7.07 13.77
C TYR A 190 -8.93 -6.61 13.94
N LEU A 191 -9.56 -6.06 12.89
CA LEU A 191 -10.90 -5.51 12.97
C LEU A 191 -11.95 -6.60 13.24
N LYS A 192 -11.82 -7.78 12.59
CA LYS A 192 -12.73 -8.91 12.85
C LYS A 192 -12.53 -9.55 14.22
N GLU A 193 -11.31 -9.51 14.77
CA GLU A 193 -11.06 -9.92 16.17
C GLU A 193 -11.80 -9.00 17.15
N LYS A 194 -11.81 -7.68 16.88
CA LYS A 194 -12.56 -6.70 17.70
C LYS A 194 -14.05 -6.80 17.51
N ASN A 195 -14.51 -6.93 16.28
CA ASN A 195 -15.93 -7.07 15.92
C ASN A 195 -16.07 -7.95 14.68
N PRO A 196 -16.49 -9.22 14.82
CA PRO A 196 -16.67 -10.14 13.70
C PRO A 196 -17.69 -9.67 12.64
N ALA A 197 -18.53 -8.69 12.95
CA ALA A 197 -19.51 -8.14 12.02
C ALA A 197 -18.91 -7.15 11.02
N VAL A 198 -17.69 -6.66 11.25
CA VAL A 198 -16.99 -5.77 10.31
C VAL A 198 -16.82 -6.47 8.97
N LYS A 199 -17.24 -5.79 7.89
CA LYS A 199 -17.07 -6.28 6.52
C LYS A 199 -15.75 -5.79 5.93
N VAL A 200 -14.94 -6.70 5.43
CA VAL A 200 -13.64 -6.41 4.80
C VAL A 200 -13.77 -6.55 3.29
N MET A 201 -13.54 -5.44 2.58
CA MET A 201 -13.65 -5.33 1.13
C MET A 201 -12.26 -5.22 0.51
N ALA A 202 -11.86 -6.24 -0.23
CA ALA A 202 -10.63 -6.22 -1.03
C ALA A 202 -10.91 -5.57 -2.40
N VAL A 203 -10.05 -4.66 -2.84
CA VAL A 203 -10.20 -4.00 -4.15
C VAL A 203 -9.12 -4.48 -5.10
N GLU A 204 -9.53 -4.94 -6.29
CA GLU A 204 -8.64 -5.35 -7.39
C GLU A 204 -8.99 -4.66 -8.71
N PRO A 205 -8.05 -4.56 -9.67
CA PRO A 205 -8.34 -4.06 -11.01
C PRO A 205 -9.28 -5.01 -11.77
N ASP A 206 -10.33 -4.46 -12.39
CA ASP A 206 -11.25 -5.26 -13.23
C ASP A 206 -10.54 -5.94 -14.40
N ALA A 207 -9.49 -5.31 -14.95
CA ALA A 207 -8.68 -5.87 -16.02
C ALA A 207 -7.75 -7.02 -15.57
N SER A 208 -7.57 -7.23 -14.28
CA SER A 208 -6.74 -8.31 -13.70
C SER A 208 -7.39 -8.89 -12.43
N PRO A 209 -8.58 -9.53 -12.55
CA PRO A 209 -9.40 -9.93 -11.41
C PRO A 209 -8.96 -11.29 -10.84
N VAL A 210 -7.69 -11.41 -10.43
CA VAL A 210 -7.10 -12.69 -10.00
C VAL A 210 -7.64 -13.17 -8.65
N LEU A 211 -8.01 -12.25 -7.76
CA LEU A 211 -8.62 -12.59 -6.47
C LEU A 211 -10.05 -13.13 -6.64
N SER A 212 -10.76 -12.66 -7.67
CA SER A 212 -12.08 -13.15 -8.06
C SER A 212 -12.03 -14.40 -8.95
N GLY A 213 -10.86 -15.03 -9.12
CA GLY A 213 -10.69 -16.25 -9.94
C GLY A 213 -10.58 -15.99 -11.44
N GLY A 214 -10.43 -14.74 -11.88
CA GLY A 214 -10.21 -14.38 -13.27
C GLY A 214 -8.74 -14.48 -13.69
N LYS A 215 -8.47 -14.10 -14.95
CA LYS A 215 -7.12 -14.13 -15.51
C LYS A 215 -6.38 -12.82 -15.23
N ALA A 216 -5.07 -12.93 -14.98
CA ALA A 216 -4.18 -11.78 -14.92
C ALA A 216 -4.15 -11.04 -16.27
N GLY A 217 -4.12 -9.71 -16.21
CA GLY A 217 -4.09 -8.85 -17.37
C GLY A 217 -3.42 -7.49 -17.10
N PRO A 218 -3.04 -6.75 -18.14
CA PRO A 218 -2.47 -5.41 -17.98
C PRO A 218 -3.53 -4.42 -17.48
N HIS A 219 -3.14 -3.55 -16.54
CA HIS A 219 -4.00 -2.51 -15.99
C HIS A 219 -3.20 -1.24 -15.65
N ALA A 220 -3.90 -0.11 -15.50
CA ALA A 220 -3.30 1.18 -15.21
C ALA A 220 -3.27 1.56 -13.71
N ILE A 221 -3.88 0.75 -12.83
CA ILE A 221 -3.98 1.06 -11.40
C ILE A 221 -2.67 0.69 -10.71
N GLN A 222 -1.73 1.62 -10.65
CA GLN A 222 -0.43 1.39 -10.01
C GLN A 222 -0.60 1.16 -8.49
N GLY A 223 0.18 0.22 -7.94
CA GLY A 223 0.23 -0.08 -6.50
C GLY A 223 -0.64 -1.22 -6.04
N ILE A 224 -1.58 -1.68 -6.86
CA ILE A 224 -2.42 -2.88 -6.62
C ILE A 224 -2.41 -3.79 -7.85
N GLY A 225 -3.00 -4.98 -7.75
CA GLY A 225 -3.12 -5.90 -8.88
C GLY A 225 -1.78 -6.50 -9.30
N ALA A 226 -1.18 -7.34 -8.46
CA ALA A 226 0.15 -7.94 -8.71
C ALA A 226 0.16 -8.99 -9.85
N ASN A 227 -0.99 -9.28 -10.47
CA ASN A 227 -1.18 -10.33 -11.49
C ASN A 227 -1.04 -11.77 -10.96
N PHE A 228 -0.97 -11.94 -9.66
CA PHE A 228 -1.01 -13.22 -8.94
C PHE A 228 -1.63 -13.01 -7.57
N VAL A 229 -2.02 -14.09 -6.88
CA VAL A 229 -2.50 -14.04 -5.50
C VAL A 229 -1.27 -14.05 -4.58
N PRO A 230 -1.01 -12.97 -3.80
CA PRO A 230 0.13 -12.93 -2.89
C PRO A 230 0.02 -13.96 -1.75
N GLY A 231 1.16 -14.50 -1.28
CA GLY A 231 1.20 -15.40 -0.13
C GLY A 231 0.67 -14.78 1.16
N ASN A 232 0.76 -13.46 1.28
CA ASN A 232 0.17 -12.71 2.41
C ASN A 232 -1.36 -12.56 2.35
N TYR A 233 -2.03 -13.02 1.27
CA TYR A 233 -3.48 -12.89 1.14
C TYR A 233 -4.22 -13.93 1.98
N ASP A 234 -5.03 -13.44 2.90
CA ASP A 234 -5.90 -14.28 3.74
C ASP A 234 -7.36 -14.10 3.30
N ALA A 235 -7.83 -15.03 2.48
CA ALA A 235 -9.19 -15.01 1.99
C ALA A 235 -10.24 -15.16 3.11
N SER A 236 -9.87 -15.73 4.28
CA SER A 236 -10.80 -15.95 5.38
C SER A 236 -11.27 -14.67 6.07
N VAL A 237 -10.49 -13.57 5.93
CA VAL A 237 -10.86 -12.27 6.50
C VAL A 237 -11.58 -11.35 5.50
N VAL A 238 -11.63 -11.71 4.22
CA VAL A 238 -12.24 -10.90 3.15
C VAL A 238 -13.68 -11.36 2.92
N ASP A 239 -14.63 -10.42 3.01
CA ASP A 239 -16.06 -10.70 2.78
C ASP A 239 -16.46 -10.53 1.32
N GLU A 240 -15.87 -9.54 0.60
CA GLU A 240 -16.16 -9.27 -0.81
C GLU A 240 -14.90 -8.77 -1.53
N VAL A 241 -14.72 -9.18 -2.78
CA VAL A 241 -13.71 -8.64 -3.69
C VAL A 241 -14.38 -7.70 -4.68
N PHE A 242 -14.03 -6.41 -4.62
CA PHE A 242 -14.62 -5.38 -5.47
C PHE A 242 -13.68 -5.10 -6.66
N ARG A 243 -14.20 -5.27 -7.88
CA ARG A 243 -13.47 -5.05 -9.13
C ARG A 243 -13.64 -3.61 -9.59
N VAL A 244 -12.54 -2.90 -9.85
CA VAL A 244 -12.58 -1.49 -10.26
C VAL A 244 -11.97 -1.30 -11.65
N PRO A 245 -12.71 -0.70 -12.60
CA PRO A 245 -12.17 -0.32 -13.91
C PRO A 245 -11.09 0.76 -13.79
N ASN A 246 -10.10 0.73 -14.69
CA ASN A 246 -9.02 1.72 -14.75
C ASN A 246 -9.54 3.16 -14.77
N ASP A 247 -10.51 3.43 -15.66
CA ASP A 247 -11.06 4.77 -15.87
C ASP A 247 -11.80 5.28 -14.62
N ALA A 248 -12.51 4.40 -13.93
CA ALA A 248 -13.19 4.74 -12.68
C ALA A 248 -12.19 5.13 -11.57
N ALA A 249 -11.09 4.36 -11.42
CA ALA A 249 -10.03 4.67 -10.47
C ALA A 249 -9.38 6.04 -10.76
N ILE A 250 -9.03 6.31 -12.02
CA ILE A 250 -8.40 7.55 -12.45
C ILE A 250 -9.35 8.73 -12.30
N ALA A 251 -10.61 8.61 -12.76
CA ALA A 251 -11.61 9.66 -12.64
C ALA A 251 -11.87 10.04 -11.18
N THR A 252 -11.98 9.04 -10.29
CA THR A 252 -12.18 9.25 -8.85
C THR A 252 -10.98 9.97 -8.22
N ALA A 253 -9.74 9.53 -8.54
CA ALA A 253 -8.54 10.17 -8.02
C ALA A 253 -8.39 11.62 -8.49
N ARG A 254 -8.81 11.95 -9.73
CA ARG A 254 -8.83 13.32 -10.27
C ARG A 254 -9.92 14.20 -9.68
N ALA A 255 -11.04 13.62 -9.28
CA ALA A 255 -12.18 14.36 -8.74
C ALA A 255 -11.99 14.74 -7.26
N LEU A 256 -11.37 13.87 -6.46
CA LEU A 256 -11.23 14.06 -5.02
C LEU A 256 -10.55 15.37 -4.62
N PRO A 257 -9.43 15.80 -5.25
CA PRO A 257 -8.77 17.06 -4.89
C PRO A 257 -9.67 18.29 -5.02
N LYS A 258 -10.59 18.28 -5.98
CA LYS A 258 -11.56 19.37 -6.19
C LYS A 258 -12.66 19.40 -5.14
N ALA A 259 -12.93 18.25 -4.49
CA ALA A 259 -13.95 18.15 -3.46
C ALA A 259 -13.36 18.33 -2.05
N GLU A 260 -12.25 17.66 -1.73
CA GLU A 260 -11.69 17.58 -0.37
C GLU A 260 -10.33 18.26 -0.20
N GLY A 261 -9.70 18.77 -1.27
CA GLY A 261 -8.43 19.49 -1.21
C GLY A 261 -7.21 18.59 -0.96
N ILE A 262 -7.33 17.28 -1.14
CA ILE A 262 -6.23 16.32 -0.98
C ILE A 262 -5.97 15.53 -2.26
N LEU A 263 -4.69 15.34 -2.59
CA LEU A 263 -4.27 14.49 -3.70
C LEU A 263 -4.09 13.04 -3.25
N ILE A 264 -4.55 12.10 -4.07
CA ILE A 264 -4.35 10.66 -3.84
C ILE A 264 -3.79 9.99 -5.10
N GLY A 265 -3.08 8.87 -4.90
CA GLY A 265 -2.63 8.04 -6.01
C GLY A 265 -3.77 7.25 -6.66
N ILE A 266 -3.47 6.57 -7.78
CA ILE A 266 -4.48 5.85 -8.58
C ILE A 266 -5.14 4.73 -7.75
N SER A 267 -4.37 4.02 -6.92
CA SER A 267 -4.91 2.97 -6.04
C SER A 267 -5.82 3.52 -4.94
N GLY A 268 -5.56 4.75 -4.46
CA GLY A 268 -6.46 5.48 -3.57
C GLY A 268 -7.78 5.82 -4.26
N GLY A 269 -7.71 6.22 -5.55
CA GLY A 269 -8.90 6.43 -6.38
C GLY A 269 -9.71 5.16 -6.58
N ALA A 270 -9.06 4.02 -6.80
CA ALA A 270 -9.74 2.72 -6.89
C ALA A 270 -10.45 2.35 -5.57
N ALA A 271 -9.77 2.49 -4.44
CA ALA A 271 -10.35 2.20 -3.13
C ALA A 271 -11.53 3.14 -2.81
N LEU A 272 -11.40 4.44 -3.12
CA LEU A 272 -12.48 5.41 -2.93
C LEU A 272 -13.67 5.13 -3.86
N HIS A 273 -13.43 4.75 -5.11
CA HIS A 273 -14.51 4.33 -6.02
C HIS A 273 -15.31 3.18 -5.42
N ALA A 274 -14.62 2.12 -4.99
CA ALA A 274 -15.27 0.99 -4.33
C ALA A 274 -16.05 1.41 -3.08
N ALA A 275 -15.45 2.22 -2.20
CA ALA A 275 -16.13 2.73 -1.00
C ALA A 275 -17.36 3.57 -1.35
N THR A 276 -17.31 4.37 -2.42
CA THR A 276 -18.44 5.18 -2.91
C THR A 276 -19.59 4.31 -3.39
N GLU A 277 -19.29 3.28 -4.19
CA GLU A 277 -20.33 2.36 -4.68
C GLU A 277 -20.94 1.52 -3.53
N LEU A 278 -20.14 1.12 -2.55
CA LEU A 278 -20.63 0.48 -1.32
C LEU A 278 -21.53 1.44 -0.51
N ALA A 279 -21.16 2.72 -0.40
CA ALA A 279 -21.91 3.73 0.32
C ALA A 279 -23.27 4.07 -0.33
N LYS A 280 -23.44 3.81 -1.62
CA LYS A 280 -24.72 3.96 -2.34
C LYS A 280 -25.69 2.83 -2.08
N ARG A 281 -25.24 1.69 -1.57
CA ARG A 281 -26.11 0.53 -1.29
C ARG A 281 -27.07 0.90 -0.14
N PRO A 282 -28.40 0.70 -0.29
CA PRO A 282 -29.39 1.11 0.74
C PRO A 282 -29.13 0.48 2.12
N GLU A 283 -28.66 -0.76 2.14
CA GLU A 283 -28.33 -1.49 3.38
C GLU A 283 -27.14 -0.89 4.14
N ASN A 284 -26.42 0.04 3.54
CA ASN A 284 -25.26 0.70 4.15
C ASN A 284 -25.57 2.13 4.65
N GLU A 285 -26.82 2.57 4.59
CA GLU A 285 -27.23 3.86 5.16
C GLU A 285 -26.84 3.97 6.65
N GLY A 286 -26.17 5.06 7.02
CA GLY A 286 -25.69 5.34 8.38
C GLY A 286 -24.40 4.59 8.80
N LYS A 287 -23.89 3.65 7.98
CA LYS A 287 -22.68 2.88 8.31
C LYS A 287 -21.40 3.67 8.11
N ASN A 288 -20.36 3.32 8.88
CA ASN A 288 -19.02 3.85 8.76
C ASN A 288 -18.17 2.94 7.84
N ILE A 289 -17.75 3.48 6.70
CA ILE A 289 -16.89 2.82 5.71
C ILE A 289 -15.51 3.45 5.77
N VAL A 290 -14.55 2.74 6.32
CA VAL A 290 -13.15 3.19 6.38
C VAL A 290 -12.41 2.73 5.13
N VAL A 291 -11.79 3.66 4.41
CA VAL A 291 -11.05 3.42 3.17
C VAL A 291 -9.58 3.84 3.31
N ILE A 292 -8.66 3.03 2.79
CA ILE A 292 -7.23 3.36 2.79
C ILE A 292 -6.86 4.23 1.59
N PHE A 293 -6.20 5.37 1.84
CA PHE A 293 -5.51 6.18 0.84
C PHE A 293 -4.00 5.91 0.96
N PRO A 294 -3.45 5.02 0.11
CA PRO A 294 -2.11 4.48 0.33
C PRO A 294 -0.97 5.48 0.19
N ASP A 295 -1.12 6.49 -0.65
CA ASP A 295 -0.09 7.49 -0.96
C ASP A 295 -0.69 8.78 -1.54
N ASN A 296 0.21 9.74 -1.85
CA ASN A 296 -0.13 11.05 -2.41
C ASN A 296 -0.12 11.03 -3.94
N GLY A 297 -1.01 11.81 -4.56
CA GLY A 297 -1.08 12.01 -6.01
C GLY A 297 0.14 12.70 -6.63
N GLU A 298 0.96 13.43 -5.87
CA GLU A 298 2.18 14.06 -6.36
C GLU A 298 3.16 13.08 -7.02
N ARG A 299 3.15 11.81 -6.61
CA ARG A 299 3.97 10.74 -7.21
C ARG A 299 3.54 10.36 -8.62
N TYR A 300 2.42 10.89 -9.10
CA TYR A 300 1.77 10.49 -10.35
C TYR A 300 1.58 11.65 -11.32
N LEU A 301 2.20 12.82 -11.06
CA LEU A 301 2.03 14.02 -11.89
C LEU A 301 2.47 13.81 -13.34
N SER A 302 3.50 12.99 -13.58
CA SER A 302 4.00 12.62 -14.92
C SER A 302 3.32 11.37 -15.52
N THR A 303 2.28 10.85 -14.89
CA THR A 303 1.57 9.64 -15.34
C THR A 303 0.21 9.97 -15.93
N VAL A 304 -0.48 8.92 -16.44
CA VAL A 304 -1.86 9.03 -16.94
C VAL A 304 -2.85 9.63 -15.93
N LEU A 305 -2.49 9.74 -14.65
CA LEU A 305 -3.36 10.34 -13.64
C LEU A 305 -3.52 11.85 -13.87
N TYR A 306 -2.46 12.56 -14.20
CA TYR A 306 -2.48 14.03 -14.35
C TYR A 306 -1.86 14.52 -15.66
N ALA A 307 -1.14 13.68 -16.44
CA ALA A 307 -0.67 14.07 -17.76
C ALA A 307 -1.85 14.36 -18.68
N GLU A 308 -1.75 15.48 -19.42
CA GLU A 308 -2.71 15.90 -20.45
C GLU A 308 -2.55 15.08 -21.73
#